data_628b88a6acaba4628c3709318abc538c
#
_entry.id   628b88a6acaba4628c3709318abc538c
#
_cell.length_a   1.000
_cell.length_b   1.000
_cell.length_c   1.000
_cell.angle_alpha   90.00
_cell.angle_beta   90.00
_cell.angle_gamma   90.00
#
_symmetry.space_group_name_H-M   'P 1'
#
loop_
_entity.id
_entity.type
_entity.pdbx_description
1 polymer ?
#
loop_
_entity_poly.entity_id
_entity_poly.type
_entity_poly.pdbx_seq_one_letter_code
_entity_poly.pdbx_strand_id
1 'polypeptide(L)'
;NHYKKDIAFRSGLAITRQINTSFNFARNKVWGLDGNQVRTETQTRDFFPKGIMGNKGLPMAGWSIRFTGVEKWPLVKKIARSASIEHGFNGKETRAWQNRSLQTSKYTSSFSPLLGISMSSKKGTTISSRYALVTTVDNRFGGINSTRVRTDNTWTASTNYSHRGGFNI
;
A
#
# COMPACT_ATOMS: atom_id res chain seq x y z
N ASN A 1 -24.25 -14.12 -18.71
CA ASN A 1 -23.19 -14.98 -18.18
C ASN A 1 -22.02 -14.12 -17.69
N HIS A 2 -21.61 -14.32 -16.43
CA HIS A 2 -20.45 -13.66 -15.85
C HIS A 2 -19.36 -14.68 -15.54
N TYR A 3 -18.13 -14.33 -15.88
CA TYR A 3 -16.96 -15.15 -15.62
C TYR A 3 -15.97 -14.35 -14.78
N LYS A 4 -15.36 -15.01 -13.80
CA LYS A 4 -14.37 -14.42 -12.89
C LYS A 4 -13.13 -15.30 -12.86
N LYS A 5 -11.95 -14.66 -12.93
CA LYS A 5 -10.67 -15.33 -12.74
C LYS A 5 -9.82 -14.51 -11.77
N ASP A 6 -9.45 -15.15 -10.66
CA ASP A 6 -8.63 -14.57 -9.61
C ASP A 6 -7.31 -15.33 -9.47
N ILE A 7 -6.25 -14.60 -9.27
CA ILE A 7 -4.94 -15.12 -8.89
C ILE A 7 -4.44 -14.23 -7.78
N ALA A 8 -4.07 -14.81 -6.64
CA ALA A 8 -3.47 -14.07 -5.53
C ALA A 8 -2.27 -14.84 -4.97
N PHE A 9 -1.23 -14.11 -4.62
CA PHE A 9 -0.04 -14.62 -3.97
C PHE A 9 0.30 -13.73 -2.79
N ARG A 10 0.62 -14.33 -1.66
CA ARG A 10 1.11 -13.64 -0.48
C ARG A 10 2.27 -14.42 0.09
N SER A 11 3.33 -13.72 0.46
CA SER A 11 4.50 -14.30 1.12
C SER A 11 4.97 -13.35 2.21
N GLY A 12 5.45 -13.92 3.31
CA GLY A 12 6.15 -13.19 4.37
C GLY A 12 7.54 -13.79 4.53
N LEU A 13 8.55 -12.94 4.67
CA LEU A 13 9.93 -13.34 4.86
C LEU A 13 10.54 -12.55 6.01
N ALA A 14 11.02 -13.26 7.02
CA ALA A 14 11.90 -12.71 8.04
C ALA A 14 13.34 -12.80 7.54
N ILE A 15 13.90 -11.69 7.04
CA ILE A 15 15.28 -11.62 6.55
C ILE A 15 16.24 -11.75 7.73
N THR A 16 15.90 -11.10 8.84
CA THR A 16 16.60 -11.22 10.11
C THR A 16 15.58 -11.18 11.25
N ARG A 17 16.02 -11.38 12.50
CA ARG A 17 15.16 -11.19 13.69
C ARG A 17 14.59 -9.76 13.80
N GLN A 18 15.16 -8.81 13.09
CA GLN A 18 14.81 -7.40 13.15
C GLN A 18 14.12 -6.90 11.90
N ILE A 19 14.21 -7.61 10.78
CA ILE A 19 13.70 -7.21 9.46
C ILE A 19 12.67 -8.23 9.01
N ASN A 20 11.41 -7.80 8.98
CA ASN A 20 10.30 -8.56 8.44
C ASN A 20 9.82 -7.88 7.16
N THR A 21 9.65 -8.68 6.12
CA THR A 21 9.11 -8.23 4.84
C THR A 21 7.88 -9.05 4.47
N SER A 22 6.95 -8.43 3.80
CA SER A 22 5.84 -9.15 3.17
C SER A 22 5.68 -8.69 1.73
N PHE A 23 5.22 -9.60 0.89
CA PHE A 23 4.92 -9.38 -0.52
C PHE A 23 3.52 -9.88 -0.79
N ASN A 24 2.76 -9.11 -1.54
CA ASN A 24 1.43 -9.49 -1.98
C ASN A 24 1.23 -9.11 -3.45
N PHE A 25 0.66 -10.02 -4.20
CA PHE A 25 0.26 -9.83 -5.59
C PHE A 25 -1.16 -10.35 -5.76
N ALA A 26 -1.99 -9.60 -6.47
CA ALA A 26 -3.31 -10.05 -6.86
C ALA A 26 -3.62 -9.61 -8.30
N ARG A 27 -4.28 -10.48 -9.03
CA ARG A 27 -4.87 -10.20 -10.33
C ARG A 27 -6.28 -10.74 -10.35
N ASN A 28 -7.21 -9.87 -10.66
CA ASN A 28 -8.62 -10.20 -10.86
C ASN A 28 -9.03 -9.83 -12.28
N LYS A 29 -9.77 -10.70 -12.93
CA LYS A 29 -10.37 -10.45 -14.22
C LYS A 29 -11.84 -10.91 -14.20
N VAL A 30 -12.74 -9.99 -14.52
CA VAL A 30 -14.17 -10.26 -14.63
C VAL A 30 -14.61 -9.85 -16.03
N TRP A 31 -15.38 -10.70 -16.68
CA TRP A 31 -16.01 -10.36 -17.96
C TRP A 31 -17.41 -10.95 -18.06
N GLY A 32 -18.27 -10.31 -18.81
CA GLY A 32 -19.64 -10.74 -19.00
C GLY A 32 -20.28 -10.12 -20.23
N LEU A 33 -21.43 -10.64 -20.59
CA LEU A 33 -22.34 -10.07 -21.57
C LEU A 33 -23.57 -9.55 -20.82
N ASP A 34 -23.96 -8.33 -21.11
CA ASP A 34 -25.22 -7.77 -20.62
C ASP A 34 -26.43 -8.23 -21.48
N GLY A 35 -27.63 -7.79 -21.14
CA GLY A 35 -28.86 -8.12 -21.85
C GLY A 35 -28.90 -7.66 -23.32
N ASN A 36 -28.07 -6.68 -23.68
CA ASN A 36 -27.89 -6.15 -25.03
C ASN A 36 -26.69 -6.77 -25.77
N GLN A 37 -26.15 -7.88 -25.25
CA GLN A 37 -24.95 -8.56 -25.76
C GLN A 37 -23.69 -7.68 -25.78
N VAL A 38 -23.66 -6.59 -25.04
CA VAL A 38 -22.48 -5.76 -24.87
C VAL A 38 -21.50 -6.49 -23.97
N ARG A 39 -20.30 -6.76 -24.48
CA ARG A 39 -19.23 -7.40 -23.71
C ARG A 39 -18.56 -6.36 -22.83
N THR A 40 -18.58 -6.58 -21.52
CA THR A 40 -17.83 -5.82 -20.54
C THR A 40 -16.70 -6.67 -19.97
N GLU A 41 -15.56 -6.07 -19.74
CA GLU A 41 -14.41 -6.71 -19.12
C GLU A 41 -13.73 -5.74 -18.16
N THR A 42 -13.47 -6.19 -16.93
CA THR A 42 -12.70 -5.43 -15.96
C THR A 42 -11.53 -6.29 -15.48
N GLN A 43 -10.33 -5.72 -15.52
CA GLN A 43 -9.13 -6.34 -14.99
C GLN A 43 -8.52 -5.44 -13.93
N THR A 44 -8.22 -6.01 -12.77
CA THR A 44 -7.48 -5.36 -11.70
C THR A 44 -6.21 -6.17 -11.44
N ARG A 45 -5.08 -5.49 -11.27
CA ARG A 45 -3.80 -6.11 -10.95
C ARG A 45 -2.95 -5.20 -10.08
N ASP A 46 -2.13 -5.80 -9.24
CA ASP A 46 -1.08 -5.11 -8.49
C ASP A 46 0.16 -4.94 -9.38
N PHE A 47 0.86 -3.81 -9.27
CA PHE A 47 2.02 -3.47 -10.10
C PHE A 47 2.98 -2.52 -9.37
N PHE A 48 4.22 -2.41 -9.85
CA PHE A 48 5.18 -1.42 -9.38
C PHE A 48 4.81 0.01 -9.83
N PRO A 49 5.23 1.04 -9.05
CA PRO A 49 5.02 2.42 -9.45
C PRO A 49 5.68 2.71 -10.79
N LYS A 50 4.95 3.46 -11.60
CA LYS A 50 5.44 3.98 -12.86
C LYS A 50 6.68 4.85 -12.58
N GLY A 51 7.84 4.48 -13.10
CA GLY A 51 9.09 5.21 -12.91
C GLY A 51 10.24 4.41 -12.30
N ILE A 52 9.98 3.37 -11.47
CA ILE A 52 11.06 2.51 -10.95
C ILE A 52 11.57 1.53 -12.02
N MET A 53 10.70 1.09 -12.93
CA MET A 53 11.05 0.14 -14.01
C MET A 53 10.62 0.62 -15.41
N GLY A 54 10.47 1.92 -15.62
CA GLY A 54 10.05 2.50 -16.89
C GLY A 54 8.55 2.40 -17.17
N ASN A 55 8.14 2.85 -18.37
CA ASN A 55 6.73 2.98 -18.76
C ASN A 55 5.93 1.66 -18.90
N LYS A 56 6.57 0.52 -18.76
CA LYS A 56 5.93 -0.79 -18.79
C LYS A 56 5.73 -1.26 -17.36
N GLY A 57 4.59 -0.96 -16.74
CA GLY A 57 4.23 -1.46 -15.44
C GLY A 57 4.21 -2.99 -15.43
N LEU A 58 5.25 -3.61 -14.91
CA LEU A 58 5.26 -5.03 -14.64
C LEU A 58 4.26 -5.33 -13.52
N PRO A 59 3.47 -6.42 -13.61
CA PRO A 59 2.66 -6.87 -12.51
C PRO A 59 3.61 -7.36 -11.41
N MET A 60 3.77 -6.58 -10.35
CA MET A 60 4.66 -6.94 -9.26
C MET A 60 3.95 -6.83 -7.91
N ALA A 61 4.47 -7.58 -6.96
CA ALA A 61 3.96 -7.63 -5.61
C ALA A 61 4.00 -6.26 -4.92
N GLY A 62 2.96 -5.91 -4.21
CA GLY A 62 3.05 -4.93 -3.15
C GLY A 62 4.01 -5.44 -2.09
N TRP A 63 4.67 -4.55 -1.34
CA TRP A 63 5.55 -4.93 -0.26
C TRP A 63 5.32 -4.13 0.99
N SER A 64 5.68 -4.72 2.13
CA SER A 64 5.90 -3.98 3.36
C SER A 64 7.21 -4.44 3.99
N ILE A 65 7.90 -3.51 4.62
CA ILE A 65 9.14 -3.75 5.35
C ILE A 65 8.97 -3.14 6.73
N ARG A 66 9.27 -3.94 7.76
CA ARG A 66 9.28 -3.48 9.14
C ARG A 66 10.61 -3.78 9.78
N PHE A 67 11.26 -2.74 10.27
CA PHE A 67 12.45 -2.82 11.11
C PHE A 67 12.06 -2.72 12.57
N THR A 68 12.45 -3.70 13.36
CA THR A 68 12.34 -3.70 14.82
C THR A 68 13.74 -3.65 15.44
N GLY A 69 13.85 -3.30 16.71
CA GLY A 69 15.15 -3.24 17.36
C GLY A 69 15.90 -1.94 17.13
N VAL A 70 15.24 -0.92 16.60
CA VAL A 70 15.79 0.45 16.41
C VAL A 70 16.18 1.07 17.76
N GLU A 71 15.57 0.62 18.86
CA GLU A 71 15.92 1.03 20.21
C GLU A 71 17.37 0.65 20.62
N LYS A 72 18.02 -0.28 19.89
CA LYS A 72 19.42 -0.65 20.14
C LYS A 72 20.42 0.34 19.58
N TRP A 73 19.97 1.25 18.71
CA TRP A 73 20.84 2.28 18.15
C TRP A 73 21.31 3.28 19.21
N PRO A 74 22.55 3.77 19.13
CA PRO A 74 23.17 4.59 20.20
C PRO A 74 22.35 5.78 20.65
N LEU A 75 21.70 6.48 19.69
CA LEU A 75 20.87 7.66 19.94
C LEU A 75 19.51 7.29 20.56
N VAL A 76 18.93 6.18 20.13
CA VAL A 76 17.56 5.75 20.52
C VAL A 76 17.57 4.98 21.85
N LYS A 77 18.64 4.24 22.14
CA LYS A 77 18.83 3.40 23.34
C LYS A 77 18.61 4.14 24.66
N LYS A 78 18.95 5.42 24.69
CA LYS A 78 18.83 6.25 25.90
C LYS A 78 17.38 6.54 26.27
N ILE A 79 16.50 6.69 25.27
CA ILE A 79 15.13 7.21 25.43
C ILE A 79 14.04 6.15 25.18
N ALA A 80 14.27 5.21 24.28
CA ALA A 80 13.27 4.21 23.88
C ALA A 80 13.47 2.87 24.60
N ARG A 81 12.34 2.24 24.92
CA ARG A 81 12.24 0.84 25.33
C ARG A 81 12.07 -0.08 24.11
N SER A 82 11.31 0.38 23.12
CA SER A 82 11.14 -0.28 21.83
C SER A 82 10.95 0.78 20.76
N ALA A 83 11.45 0.49 19.56
CA ALA A 83 11.24 1.34 18.40
C ALA A 83 11.17 0.50 17.12
N SER A 84 10.35 0.92 16.18
CA SER A 84 10.23 0.29 14.87
C SER A 84 10.05 1.34 13.78
N ILE A 85 10.52 0.98 12.57
CA ILE A 85 10.34 1.75 11.35
C ILE A 85 9.58 0.87 10.36
N GLU A 86 8.61 1.45 9.68
CA GLU A 86 7.78 0.77 8.69
C GLU A 86 7.82 1.51 7.36
N HIS A 87 7.84 0.74 6.28
CA HIS A 87 7.67 1.21 4.92
C HIS A 87 6.79 0.22 4.16
N GLY A 88 5.86 0.72 3.37
CA GLY A 88 4.98 -0.15 2.57
C GLY A 88 4.55 0.49 1.28
N PHE A 89 4.43 -0.33 0.27
CA PHE A 89 3.95 0.06 -1.05
C PHE A 89 2.89 -0.93 -1.53
N ASN A 90 1.83 -0.39 -2.13
CA ASN A 90 0.85 -1.14 -2.90
C ASN A 90 0.52 -0.37 -4.18
N GLY A 91 0.71 -1.00 -5.32
CA GLY A 91 0.31 -0.47 -6.63
C GLY A 91 -0.88 -1.24 -7.16
N LYS A 92 -1.85 -0.53 -7.73
CA LYS A 92 -3.06 -1.12 -8.29
C LYS A 92 -3.38 -0.50 -9.64
N GLU A 93 -3.58 -1.35 -10.65
CA GLU A 93 -4.10 -0.95 -11.94
C GLU A 93 -5.46 -1.58 -12.16
N THR A 94 -6.44 -0.77 -12.56
CA THR A 94 -7.76 -1.25 -12.99
C THR A 94 -8.01 -0.77 -14.41
N ARG A 95 -8.32 -1.68 -15.30
CA ARG A 95 -8.70 -1.40 -16.68
C ARG A 95 -10.09 -1.92 -16.95
N ALA A 96 -10.90 -1.13 -17.66
CA ALA A 96 -12.22 -1.55 -18.10
C ALA A 96 -12.33 -1.42 -19.63
N TRP A 97 -12.91 -2.44 -20.23
CA TRP A 97 -13.16 -2.53 -21.67
C TRP A 97 -14.66 -2.71 -21.92
N GLN A 98 -15.11 -2.16 -23.01
CA GLN A 98 -16.44 -2.41 -23.56
C GLN A 98 -16.27 -2.80 -25.03
N ASN A 99 -16.87 -3.93 -25.43
CA ASN A 99 -16.73 -4.48 -26.79
C ASN A 99 -15.27 -4.54 -27.27
N ARG A 100 -14.34 -4.98 -26.40
CA ARG A 100 -12.88 -5.05 -26.61
C ARG A 100 -12.17 -3.70 -26.74
N SER A 101 -12.89 -2.56 -26.67
CA SER A 101 -12.31 -1.23 -26.66
C SER A 101 -12.02 -0.81 -25.22
N LEU A 102 -10.81 -0.31 -24.93
CA LEU A 102 -10.42 0.19 -23.62
C LEU A 102 -11.17 1.49 -23.33
N GLN A 103 -11.94 1.53 -22.25
CA GLN A 103 -12.73 2.69 -21.84
C GLN A 103 -12.02 3.48 -20.73
N THR A 104 -11.49 2.76 -19.74
CA THR A 104 -10.80 3.42 -18.63
C THR A 104 -9.57 2.65 -18.21
N SER A 105 -8.56 3.39 -17.72
CA SER A 105 -7.38 2.83 -17.09
C SER A 105 -7.01 3.67 -15.88
N LYS A 106 -7.17 3.10 -14.69
CA LYS A 106 -6.88 3.77 -13.42
C LYS A 106 -5.67 3.13 -12.76
N TYR A 107 -4.68 3.96 -12.43
CA TYR A 107 -3.50 3.56 -11.67
C TYR A 107 -3.55 4.19 -10.29
N THR A 108 -3.29 3.42 -9.26
CA THR A 108 -3.13 3.91 -7.90
C THR A 108 -1.81 3.40 -7.35
N SER A 109 -0.91 4.31 -7.01
CA SER A 109 0.32 4.06 -6.28
C SER A 109 0.14 4.52 -4.85
N SER A 110 0.25 3.62 -3.89
CA SER A 110 0.04 3.91 -2.48
C SER A 110 1.25 3.49 -1.67
N PHE A 111 1.96 4.46 -1.11
CA PHE A 111 2.91 4.25 -0.03
C PHE A 111 2.18 4.45 1.30
N SER A 112 1.89 3.36 2.01
CA SER A 112 1.10 3.42 3.24
C SER A 112 1.66 2.46 4.31
N PRO A 113 2.64 2.94 5.12
CA PRO A 113 3.24 4.27 5.07
C PRO A 113 4.42 4.37 4.08
N LEU A 114 4.70 5.58 3.59
CA LEU A 114 6.00 5.89 2.97
C LEU A 114 7.10 5.84 4.03
N LEU A 115 6.80 6.39 5.22
CA LEU A 115 7.63 6.27 6.42
C LEU A 115 6.71 6.22 7.63
N GLY A 116 6.80 5.15 8.39
CA GLY A 116 6.15 4.98 9.68
C GLY A 116 7.20 4.79 10.78
N ILE A 117 7.05 5.49 11.88
CA ILE A 117 7.91 5.37 13.06
C ILE A 117 6.99 5.13 14.25
N SER A 118 7.32 4.14 15.06
CA SER A 118 6.67 3.88 16.34
C SER A 118 7.72 3.69 17.42
N MET A 119 7.56 4.36 18.53
CA MET A 119 8.52 4.35 19.64
C MET A 119 7.77 4.31 20.96
N SER A 120 8.16 3.42 21.86
CA SER A 120 7.72 3.41 23.26
C SER A 120 8.89 3.82 24.14
N SER A 121 8.69 4.89 24.91
CA SER A 121 9.65 5.41 25.87
C SER A 121 9.74 4.48 27.09
N LYS A 122 10.87 4.53 27.79
CA LYS A 122 11.07 3.88 29.10
C LYS A 122 10.13 4.42 30.19
N LYS A 123 9.62 5.65 30.01
CA LYS A 123 8.70 6.33 30.95
C LYS A 123 7.21 6.08 30.66
N GLY A 124 6.87 5.16 29.77
CA GLY A 124 5.47 4.80 29.47
C GLY A 124 4.80 5.61 28.37
N THR A 125 5.50 6.53 27.71
CA THR A 125 4.97 7.27 26.56
C THR A 125 5.18 6.47 25.29
N THR A 126 4.13 6.32 24.49
CA THR A 126 4.21 5.74 23.13
C THR A 126 3.91 6.85 22.13
N ILE A 127 4.79 6.99 21.15
CA ILE A 127 4.66 7.94 20.06
C ILE A 127 4.62 7.16 18.75
N SER A 128 3.69 7.48 17.88
CA SER A 128 3.68 6.99 16.52
C SER A 128 3.50 8.12 15.53
N SER A 129 4.21 8.03 14.41
CA SER A 129 4.10 8.96 13.30
C SER A 129 4.11 8.18 11.99
N ARG A 130 3.20 8.52 11.08
CA ARG A 130 3.07 7.87 9.77
C ARG A 130 2.85 8.92 8.69
N TYR A 131 3.62 8.82 7.65
CA TYR A 131 3.45 9.61 6.43
C TYR A 131 3.06 8.69 5.28
N ALA A 132 1.93 8.95 4.66
CA ALA A 132 1.41 8.20 3.52
C ALA A 132 1.33 9.11 2.30
N LEU A 133 1.58 8.51 1.13
CA LEU A 133 1.51 9.17 -0.17
C LEU A 133 0.74 8.29 -1.14
N VAL A 134 -0.35 8.80 -1.69
CA VAL A 134 -1.19 8.08 -2.65
C VAL A 134 -1.30 8.92 -3.92
N THR A 135 -0.92 8.35 -5.05
CA THR A 135 -1.10 8.97 -6.36
C THR A 135 -2.04 8.12 -7.20
N THR A 136 -3.07 8.74 -7.73
CA THR A 136 -4.04 8.13 -8.63
C THR A 136 -3.98 8.82 -9.99
N VAL A 137 -3.86 8.03 -11.05
CA VAL A 137 -3.96 8.48 -12.44
C VAL A 137 -5.17 7.80 -13.07
N ASP A 138 -6.14 8.56 -13.51
CA ASP A 138 -7.37 8.08 -14.16
C ASP A 138 -7.35 8.54 -15.63
N ASN A 139 -7.27 7.57 -16.53
CA ASN A 139 -7.31 7.78 -17.98
C ASN A 139 -8.66 7.29 -18.50
N ARG A 140 -9.35 8.12 -19.23
CA ARG A 140 -10.60 7.79 -19.93
C ARG A 140 -10.37 7.84 -21.42
N PHE A 141 -10.88 6.82 -22.11
CA PHE A 141 -10.80 6.63 -23.55
C PHE A 141 -12.24 6.46 -24.07
N GLY A 142 -12.51 6.95 -25.26
CA GLY A 142 -13.86 6.90 -25.84
C GLY A 142 -14.54 8.28 -25.80
N GLY A 143 -14.58 8.93 -26.96
CA GLY A 143 -14.94 10.32 -27.12
C GLY A 143 -13.74 11.25 -26.90
N ILE A 144 -13.81 12.16 -25.96
CA ILE A 144 -12.69 13.03 -25.60
C ILE A 144 -11.81 12.28 -24.61
N ASN A 145 -10.57 11.99 -24.99
CA ASN A 145 -9.59 11.38 -24.11
C ASN A 145 -9.20 12.35 -22.99
N SER A 146 -9.25 11.90 -21.75
CA SER A 146 -8.88 12.72 -20.61
C SER A 146 -7.99 11.94 -19.64
N THR A 147 -7.06 12.66 -19.03
CA THR A 147 -6.20 12.14 -17.96
C THR A 147 -6.35 13.03 -16.73
N ARG A 148 -6.69 12.43 -15.61
CA ARG A 148 -6.76 13.10 -14.32
C ARG A 148 -5.72 12.51 -13.39
N VAL A 149 -4.87 13.36 -12.82
CA VAL A 149 -3.90 12.99 -11.80
C VAL A 149 -4.31 13.60 -10.47
N ARG A 150 -4.32 12.79 -9.43
CA ARG A 150 -4.56 13.22 -8.06
C ARG A 150 -3.48 12.65 -7.17
N THR A 151 -2.89 13.49 -6.33
CA THR A 151 -1.94 13.09 -5.29
C THR A 151 -2.47 13.53 -3.94
N ASP A 152 -2.60 12.59 -3.04
CA ASP A 152 -3.01 12.81 -1.65
C ASP A 152 -1.83 12.43 -0.76
N ASN A 153 -1.48 13.30 0.16
CA ASN A 153 -0.52 13.05 1.20
C ASN A 153 -1.20 13.18 2.57
N THR A 154 -0.86 12.29 3.47
CA THR A 154 -1.44 12.29 4.81
C THR A 154 -0.34 12.04 5.83
N TRP A 155 -0.25 12.92 6.80
CA TRP A 155 0.59 12.73 7.96
C TRP A 155 -0.28 12.55 9.18
N THR A 156 -0.04 11.47 9.92
CA THR A 156 -0.71 11.18 11.20
C THR A 156 0.35 11.05 12.27
N ALA A 157 0.10 11.68 13.42
CA ALA A 157 0.92 11.52 14.61
C ALA A 157 0.01 11.26 15.80
N SER A 158 0.41 10.36 16.67
CA SER A 158 -0.30 10.08 17.91
C SER A 158 0.67 9.91 19.06
N THR A 159 0.25 10.32 20.23
CA THR A 159 0.98 10.14 21.49
C THR A 159 0.03 9.55 22.51
N ASN A 160 0.47 8.51 23.18
CA ASN A 160 -0.26 7.91 24.30
C ASN A 160 0.68 7.78 25.50
N TYR A 161 0.20 8.15 26.67
CA TYR A 161 0.94 8.04 27.93
C TYR A 161 0.20 7.10 28.88
N SER A 162 0.88 6.08 29.37
CA SER A 162 0.35 5.20 30.42
C SER A 162 1.29 5.25 31.63
N HIS A 163 0.77 5.71 32.75
CA HIS A 163 1.46 5.68 34.04
C HIS A 163 1.08 4.39 34.78
N ARG A 164 2.08 3.52 35.04
CA ARG A 164 1.96 2.40 35.98
C ARG A 164 2.46 2.85 37.36
N GLY A 165 1.74 3.74 37.96
CA GLY A 165 1.91 4.08 39.36
C GLY A 165 0.70 3.54 40.12
N GLY A 166 0.85 2.48 40.92
CA GLY A 166 -0.11 2.15 41.96
C GLY A 166 -0.07 3.26 43.00
N PHE A 167 -1.21 3.85 43.34
CA PHE A 167 -1.34 4.55 44.60
C PHE A 167 -1.27 3.47 45.67
N ASN A 168 -0.16 3.40 46.40
CA ASN A 168 -0.16 2.71 47.69
C ASN A 168 -0.95 3.61 48.65
N ILE A 169 -2.18 3.18 48.97
CA ILE A 169 -2.95 3.71 50.07
C ILE A 169 -2.55 2.92 51.32
#